data_9fc65d2fe25afae0d114e993a5e9da4b
#
_entry.id   9fc65d2fe25afae0d114e993a5e9da4b
#
_cell.length_a   1.000
_cell.length_b   1.000
_cell.length_c   1.000
_cell.angle_alpha   90.00
_cell.angle_beta   90.00
_cell.angle_gamma   90.00
#
_symmetry.space_group_name_H-M   'P 1'
#
loop_
_entity.id
_entity.type
_entity.pdbx_description
1 polymer ?
#
loop_
_entity_poly.entity_id
_entity_poly.type
_entity_poly.pdbx_seq_one_letter_code
_entity_poly.pdbx_strand_id
1 'polypeptide(L)'
;LPVNARRAKDPGDSKEMVAARRRFLQAGHYGPFGTALGELCLALAQTARDPHSPHILDAGCGEGWYSRQAAAALTAAGLCPEMAGYDLSKPAVRLAAKAQPEAAFAVAGSFAAPVADGWADVILNIFSPMAREEFLRVLAPGGALVYAVPGPRHLFGLKQVLYDTPYENPCCPVEYPGFVREAERAVQGTIRL
;
A
#
# COMPACT_ATOMS: atom_id res chain seq x y z
N LEU A 1 -17.67 -4.78 2.30
CA LEU A 1 -17.69 -4.98 0.85
C LEU A 1 -19.14 -4.93 0.36
N PRO A 2 -19.45 -4.29 -0.80
CA PRO A 2 -20.77 -4.36 -1.40
C PRO A 2 -21.18 -5.83 -1.58
N VAL A 3 -22.46 -6.13 -1.34
CA VAL A 3 -23.01 -7.51 -1.42
C VAL A 3 -22.70 -8.17 -2.78
N ASN A 4 -22.56 -7.40 -3.84
CA ASN A 4 -22.21 -7.86 -5.18
C ASN A 4 -20.72 -8.28 -5.33
N ALA A 5 -19.80 -7.78 -4.52
CA ALA A 5 -18.39 -8.18 -4.57
C ALA A 5 -18.16 -9.60 -4.01
N ARG A 6 -19.04 -10.08 -3.13
CA ARG A 6 -19.01 -11.47 -2.62
C ARG A 6 -19.37 -12.53 -3.64
N ARG A 7 -19.99 -12.14 -4.77
CA ARG A 7 -20.42 -13.05 -5.85
C ARG A 7 -19.53 -12.99 -7.10
N ALA A 8 -18.53 -12.11 -7.12
CA ALA A 8 -17.59 -12.08 -8.24
C ALA A 8 -16.75 -13.37 -8.23
N LYS A 9 -16.70 -14.05 -9.38
CA LYS A 9 -15.96 -15.31 -9.57
C LYS A 9 -14.46 -15.12 -9.36
N ASP A 10 -13.95 -13.89 -9.58
CA ASP A 10 -12.59 -13.44 -9.32
C ASP A 10 -12.67 -12.05 -8.66
N PRO A 11 -12.59 -11.96 -7.32
CA PRO A 11 -12.54 -10.67 -6.63
C PRO A 11 -11.20 -9.97 -6.89
N GLY A 12 -11.23 -8.62 -6.93
CA GLY A 12 -10.06 -7.79 -7.16
C GLY A 12 -9.90 -7.38 -8.64
N ASP A 13 -8.76 -6.77 -8.95
CA ASP A 13 -8.45 -6.26 -10.28
C ASP A 13 -8.26 -7.38 -11.30
N SER A 14 -8.78 -7.18 -12.52
CA SER A 14 -8.56 -8.08 -13.66
C SER A 14 -7.11 -8.06 -14.13
N LYS A 15 -6.70 -9.02 -14.96
CA LYS A 15 -5.35 -9.07 -15.55
C LYS A 15 -5.04 -7.79 -16.34
N GLU A 16 -6.01 -7.27 -17.08
CA GLU A 16 -5.89 -6.07 -17.91
C GLU A 16 -5.71 -4.83 -17.03
N MET A 17 -6.47 -4.70 -15.95
CA MET A 17 -6.33 -3.61 -14.97
C MET A 17 -4.96 -3.65 -14.27
N VAL A 18 -4.53 -4.82 -13.82
CA VAL A 18 -3.20 -5.02 -13.22
C VAL A 18 -2.09 -4.67 -14.21
N ALA A 19 -2.19 -5.11 -15.47
CA ALA A 19 -1.20 -4.80 -16.49
C ALA A 19 -1.15 -3.29 -16.81
N ALA A 20 -2.30 -2.62 -16.87
CA ALA A 20 -2.37 -1.17 -17.09
C ALA A 20 -1.75 -0.39 -15.94
N ARG A 21 -2.11 -0.73 -14.68
CA ARG A 21 -1.52 -0.13 -13.47
C ARG A 21 -0.01 -0.33 -13.43
N ARG A 22 0.47 -1.54 -13.73
CA ARG A 22 1.90 -1.86 -13.76
C ARG A 22 2.65 -0.97 -14.76
N ARG A 23 2.16 -0.84 -16.00
CA ARG A 23 2.78 0.05 -17.00
C ARG A 23 2.86 1.49 -16.50
N PHE A 24 1.80 1.98 -15.91
CA PHE A 24 1.74 3.34 -15.35
C PHE A 24 2.74 3.55 -14.21
N LEU A 25 2.83 2.62 -13.25
CA LEU A 25 3.78 2.72 -12.15
C LEU A 25 5.23 2.57 -12.61
N GLN A 26 5.50 1.65 -13.56
CA GLN A 26 6.83 1.45 -14.14
C GLN A 26 7.31 2.63 -15.01
N ALA A 27 6.38 3.43 -15.55
CA ALA A 27 6.73 4.67 -16.24
C ALA A 27 7.27 5.77 -15.31
N GLY A 28 7.32 5.52 -14.00
CA GLY A 28 7.91 6.41 -13.01
C GLY A 28 7.02 7.57 -12.56
N HIS A 29 5.77 7.61 -12.99
CA HIS A 29 4.84 8.71 -12.64
C HIS A 29 4.65 8.88 -11.12
N TYR A 30 4.81 7.80 -10.35
CA TYR A 30 4.71 7.80 -8.89
C TYR A 30 6.09 7.77 -8.19
N GLY A 31 7.17 8.08 -8.92
CA GLY A 31 8.52 8.14 -8.35
C GLY A 31 8.62 8.99 -7.08
N PRO A 32 8.14 10.26 -7.08
CA PRO A 32 8.15 11.09 -5.88
C PRO A 32 7.42 10.45 -4.68
N PHE A 33 6.32 9.75 -4.92
CA PHE A 33 5.61 9.02 -3.87
C PHE A 33 6.43 7.83 -3.36
N GLY A 34 7.04 7.06 -4.27
CA GLY A 34 7.91 5.94 -3.90
C GLY A 34 9.10 6.37 -3.05
N THR A 35 9.74 7.49 -3.39
CA THR A 35 10.83 8.09 -2.60
C THR A 35 10.35 8.48 -1.20
N ALA A 36 9.23 9.22 -1.11
CA ALA A 36 8.66 9.63 0.17
C ALA A 36 8.25 8.44 1.05
N LEU A 37 7.72 7.37 0.44
CA LEU A 37 7.38 6.13 1.13
C LEU A 37 8.64 5.45 1.69
N GLY A 38 9.71 5.35 0.90
CA GLY A 38 10.98 4.77 1.32
C GLY A 38 11.60 5.54 2.51
N GLU A 39 11.62 6.87 2.44
CA GLU A 39 12.10 7.73 3.53
C GLU A 39 11.28 7.51 4.82
N LEU A 40 9.95 7.40 4.70
CA LEU A 40 9.08 7.16 5.85
C LEU A 40 9.32 5.76 6.44
N CYS A 41 9.45 4.73 5.61
CA CYS A 41 9.78 3.39 6.08
C CYS A 41 11.12 3.33 6.81
N LEU A 42 12.14 4.05 6.33
CA LEU A 42 13.44 4.17 7.01
C LEU A 42 13.31 4.82 8.40
N ALA A 43 12.54 5.88 8.51
CA ALA A 43 12.30 6.54 9.81
C ALA A 43 11.55 5.60 10.78
N LEU A 44 10.53 4.89 10.30
CA LEU A 44 9.74 3.97 11.11
C LEU A 44 10.51 2.70 11.50
N ALA A 45 11.42 2.23 10.66
CA ALA A 45 12.28 1.09 10.96
C ALA A 45 13.16 1.30 12.22
N GLN A 46 13.46 2.55 12.56
CA GLN A 46 14.25 2.87 13.78
C GLN A 46 13.47 2.56 15.07
N THR A 47 12.15 2.48 15.01
CA THR A 47 11.28 2.17 16.15
C THR A 47 10.76 0.72 16.12
N ALA A 48 11.15 -0.08 15.13
CA ALA A 48 10.82 -1.49 15.04
C ALA A 48 11.42 -2.30 16.19
N ARG A 49 10.84 -3.45 16.49
CA ARG A 49 11.36 -4.40 17.52
C ARG A 49 12.79 -4.85 17.21
N ASP A 50 13.09 -5.06 15.94
CA ASP A 50 14.45 -5.22 15.42
C ASP A 50 14.67 -4.18 14.31
N PRO A 51 15.35 -3.07 14.59
CA PRO A 51 15.62 -2.05 13.59
C PRO A 51 16.46 -2.53 12.41
N HIS A 52 17.23 -3.62 12.55
CA HIS A 52 18.01 -4.20 11.45
C HIS A 52 17.13 -5.06 10.52
N SER A 53 16.10 -5.72 11.07
CA SER A 53 15.19 -6.59 10.33
C SER A 53 13.71 -6.23 10.60
N PRO A 54 13.24 -5.04 10.20
CA PRO A 54 11.86 -4.63 10.45
C PRO A 54 10.87 -5.47 9.63
N HIS A 55 9.75 -5.84 10.23
CA HIS A 55 8.66 -6.55 9.56
C HIS A 55 7.68 -5.57 8.92
N ILE A 56 7.60 -5.58 7.60
CA ILE A 56 6.77 -4.68 6.80
C ILE A 56 5.65 -5.44 6.11
N LEU A 57 4.41 -5.07 6.37
CA LEU A 57 3.23 -5.63 5.70
C LEU A 57 2.65 -4.65 4.70
N ASP A 58 2.51 -5.04 3.43
CA ASP A 58 1.80 -4.28 2.40
C ASP A 58 0.36 -4.82 2.25
N ALA A 59 -0.60 -4.10 2.83
CA ALA A 59 -2.01 -4.46 2.87
C ALA A 59 -2.76 -3.92 1.64
N GLY A 60 -3.08 -4.80 0.69
CA GLY A 60 -3.56 -4.43 -0.63
C GLY A 60 -2.41 -4.13 -1.59
N CYS A 61 -1.40 -4.98 -1.59
CA CYS A 61 -0.10 -4.77 -2.24
C CYS A 61 -0.16 -4.65 -3.77
N GLY A 62 -1.27 -5.01 -4.39
CA GLY A 62 -1.38 -5.06 -5.84
C GLY A 62 -0.27 -5.93 -6.46
N GLU A 63 0.43 -5.38 -7.45
CA GLU A 63 1.59 -6.06 -8.10
C GLU A 63 2.92 -5.83 -7.37
N GLY A 64 2.89 -5.32 -6.12
CA GLY A 64 4.05 -5.17 -5.25
C GLY A 64 4.95 -3.97 -5.57
N TRP A 65 4.47 -2.96 -6.29
CA TRP A 65 5.31 -1.81 -6.62
C TRP A 65 5.72 -1.03 -5.37
N TYR A 66 4.79 -0.75 -4.47
CA TYR A 66 5.05 -0.03 -3.22
C TYR A 66 5.90 -0.84 -2.26
N SER A 67 5.64 -2.15 -2.14
CA SER A 67 6.49 -3.08 -1.37
C SER A 67 7.94 -3.00 -1.82
N ARG A 68 8.20 -3.01 -3.15
CA ARG A 68 9.56 -2.91 -3.70
C ARG A 68 10.21 -1.55 -3.43
N GLN A 69 9.46 -0.43 -3.46
CA GLN A 69 10.02 0.88 -3.10
C GLN A 69 10.48 0.92 -1.65
N ALA A 70 9.64 0.42 -0.73
CA ALA A 70 9.98 0.33 0.68
C ALA A 70 11.19 -0.60 0.91
N ALA A 71 11.17 -1.82 0.37
CA ALA A 71 12.26 -2.78 0.51
C ALA A 71 13.58 -2.24 -0.05
N ALA A 72 13.57 -1.61 -1.24
CA ALA A 72 14.75 -1.05 -1.85
C ALA A 72 15.38 0.06 -1.00
N ALA A 73 14.57 0.95 -0.42
CA ALA A 73 15.06 2.01 0.45
C ALA A 73 15.70 1.45 1.74
N LEU A 74 15.05 0.49 2.38
CA LEU A 74 15.55 -0.17 3.59
C LEU A 74 16.85 -0.94 3.31
N THR A 75 16.88 -1.73 2.23
CA THR A 75 18.09 -2.49 1.84
C THR A 75 19.25 -1.57 1.46
N ALA A 76 18.98 -0.47 0.76
CA ALA A 76 20.02 0.53 0.44
C ALA A 76 20.63 1.18 1.68
N ALA A 77 19.89 1.21 2.80
CA ALA A 77 20.38 1.66 4.10
C ALA A 77 21.07 0.55 4.93
N GLY A 78 21.24 -0.65 4.36
CA GLY A 78 21.90 -1.78 5.03
C GLY A 78 20.98 -2.58 5.95
N LEU A 79 19.66 -2.40 5.87
CA LEU A 79 18.70 -3.17 6.63
C LEU A 79 18.25 -4.42 5.86
N CYS A 80 17.75 -5.43 6.58
CA CYS A 80 17.27 -6.69 6.04
C CYS A 80 15.74 -6.85 6.31
N PRO A 81 14.85 -6.05 5.67
CA PRO A 81 13.44 -6.06 6.02
C PRO A 81 12.78 -7.40 5.70
N GLU A 82 11.94 -7.92 6.59
CA GLU A 82 11.02 -8.99 6.31
C GLU A 82 9.75 -8.43 5.68
N MET A 83 9.56 -8.71 4.37
CA MET A 83 8.44 -8.19 3.61
C MET A 83 7.34 -9.23 3.46
N ALA A 84 6.10 -8.82 3.75
CA ALA A 84 4.90 -9.60 3.42
C ALA A 84 3.85 -8.70 2.74
N GLY A 85 2.96 -9.30 1.97
CA GLY A 85 1.86 -8.56 1.37
C GLY A 85 0.70 -9.45 0.98
N TYR A 86 -0.47 -8.86 0.83
CA TYR A 86 -1.64 -9.55 0.31
C TYR A 86 -2.50 -8.63 -0.56
N ASP A 87 -3.22 -9.23 -1.48
CA ASP A 87 -4.21 -8.56 -2.33
C ASP A 87 -5.31 -9.54 -2.73
N LEU A 88 -6.51 -9.06 -3.04
CA LEU A 88 -7.60 -9.88 -3.56
C LEU A 88 -7.34 -10.37 -4.97
N SER A 89 -6.56 -9.65 -5.76
CA SER A 89 -6.25 -9.95 -7.16
C SER A 89 -5.17 -11.02 -7.28
N LYS A 90 -5.57 -12.24 -7.57
CA LYS A 90 -4.63 -13.33 -7.85
C LYS A 90 -3.62 -13.01 -8.97
N PRO A 91 -3.98 -12.34 -10.09
CA PRO A 91 -3.01 -11.89 -11.07
C PRO A 91 -1.98 -10.92 -10.50
N ALA A 92 -2.39 -9.97 -9.65
CA ALA A 92 -1.51 -9.00 -9.02
C ALA A 92 -0.51 -9.68 -8.07
N VAL A 93 -1.01 -10.52 -7.15
CA VAL A 93 -0.18 -11.28 -6.20
C VAL A 93 0.87 -12.13 -6.89
N ARG A 94 0.53 -12.78 -8.02
CA ARG A 94 1.51 -13.55 -8.81
C ARG A 94 2.64 -12.69 -9.37
N LEU A 95 2.34 -11.46 -9.75
CA LEU A 95 3.35 -10.52 -10.23
C LEU A 95 4.22 -10.00 -9.08
N ALA A 96 3.63 -9.71 -7.93
CA ALA A 96 4.34 -9.31 -6.72
C ALA A 96 5.35 -10.39 -6.29
N ALA A 97 4.88 -11.63 -6.13
CA ALA A 97 5.73 -12.78 -5.75
C ALA A 97 6.84 -13.06 -6.76
N LYS A 98 6.58 -12.88 -8.07
CA LYS A 98 7.62 -13.02 -9.10
C LYS A 98 8.66 -11.92 -9.05
N ALA A 99 8.24 -10.71 -8.70
CA ALA A 99 9.12 -9.53 -8.70
C ALA A 99 9.96 -9.40 -7.42
N GLN A 100 9.53 -10.05 -6.33
CA GLN A 100 10.18 -10.03 -5.02
C GLN A 100 10.09 -11.43 -4.38
N PRO A 101 10.90 -12.40 -4.87
CA PRO A 101 10.81 -13.80 -4.45
C PRO A 101 11.13 -14.06 -2.98
N GLU A 102 11.88 -13.15 -2.35
CA GLU A 102 12.25 -13.17 -0.93
C GLU A 102 11.10 -12.79 0.01
N ALA A 103 10.06 -12.13 -0.52
CA ALA A 103 8.91 -11.69 0.26
C ALA A 103 7.76 -12.71 0.23
N ALA A 104 6.94 -12.72 1.27
CA ALA A 104 5.76 -13.58 1.38
C ALA A 104 4.51 -12.86 0.84
N PHE A 105 3.89 -13.40 -0.21
CA PHE A 105 2.66 -12.85 -0.77
C PHE A 105 1.49 -13.84 -0.77
N ALA A 106 0.29 -13.35 -0.39
CA ALA A 106 -0.91 -14.17 -0.31
C ALA A 106 -2.11 -13.53 -1.04
N VAL A 107 -3.01 -14.35 -1.58
CA VAL A 107 -4.30 -13.88 -2.09
C VAL A 107 -5.28 -13.84 -0.92
N ALA A 108 -5.60 -12.64 -0.44
CA ALA A 108 -6.48 -12.43 0.71
C ALA A 108 -7.12 -11.03 0.70
N GLY A 109 -8.16 -10.85 1.49
CA GLY A 109 -8.79 -9.55 1.73
C GLY A 109 -8.32 -8.92 3.04
N SER A 110 -8.33 -7.59 3.09
CA SER A 110 -7.84 -6.83 4.26
C SER A 110 -8.63 -7.07 5.54
N PHE A 111 -9.88 -7.53 5.46
CA PHE A 111 -10.73 -7.80 6.63
C PHE A 111 -10.57 -9.21 7.21
N ALA A 112 -9.64 -9.99 6.68
CA ALA A 112 -9.22 -11.31 7.19
C ALA A 112 -7.78 -11.54 6.71
N ALA A 113 -6.85 -10.74 7.22
CA ALA A 113 -5.45 -10.76 6.84
C ALA A 113 -4.78 -12.07 7.25
N PRO A 114 -4.08 -12.78 6.34
CA PRO A 114 -3.43 -14.05 6.63
C PRO A 114 -2.08 -13.84 7.34
N VAL A 115 -2.07 -13.03 8.37
CA VAL A 115 -0.88 -12.59 9.11
C VAL A 115 -1.13 -12.79 10.61
N ALA A 116 -0.12 -13.23 11.33
CA ALA A 116 -0.18 -13.45 12.78
C ALA A 116 -0.41 -12.13 13.54
N ASP A 117 -1.00 -12.25 14.73
CA ASP A 117 -1.17 -11.13 15.65
C ASP A 117 0.20 -10.54 16.02
N GLY A 118 0.30 -9.21 16.03
CA GLY A 118 1.51 -8.50 16.41
C GLY A 118 2.71 -8.77 15.51
N TRP A 119 2.53 -9.23 14.28
CA TRP A 119 3.65 -9.54 13.39
C TRP A 119 4.32 -8.29 12.81
N ALA A 120 3.55 -7.30 12.35
CA ALA A 120 4.05 -6.16 11.60
C ALA A 120 4.57 -5.04 12.50
N ASP A 121 5.78 -4.57 12.26
CA ASP A 121 6.28 -3.31 12.82
C ASP A 121 5.75 -2.11 12.03
N VAL A 122 5.58 -2.28 10.71
CA VAL A 122 4.95 -1.28 9.85
C VAL A 122 3.94 -1.92 8.91
N ILE A 123 2.74 -1.36 8.85
CA ILE A 123 1.74 -1.69 7.82
C ILE A 123 1.69 -0.56 6.79
N LEU A 124 1.81 -0.91 5.51
CA LEU A 124 1.53 -0.02 4.38
C LEU A 124 0.10 -0.29 3.93
N ASN A 125 -0.75 0.73 3.96
CA ASN A 125 -2.10 0.70 3.37
C ASN A 125 -2.23 1.82 2.35
N ILE A 126 -1.84 1.53 1.10
CA ILE A 126 -1.71 2.50 0.03
C ILE A 126 -2.89 2.38 -0.93
N PHE A 127 -3.79 3.36 -0.93
CA PHE A 127 -5.00 3.38 -1.77
C PHE A 127 -5.90 2.12 -1.64
N SER A 128 -5.88 1.51 -0.46
CA SER A 128 -6.56 0.26 -0.13
C SER A 128 -7.58 0.50 1.00
N PRO A 129 -8.62 -0.34 1.15
CA PRO A 129 -9.59 -0.18 2.22
C PRO A 129 -8.98 -0.25 3.62
N MET A 130 -9.43 0.63 4.52
CA MET A 130 -9.03 0.62 5.91
C MET A 130 -9.72 -0.54 6.66
N ALA A 131 -8.94 -1.53 7.06
CA ALA A 131 -9.38 -2.68 7.86
C ALA A 131 -8.90 -2.53 9.31
N ARG A 132 -9.48 -1.55 10.02
CA ARG A 132 -9.01 -1.08 11.32
C ARG A 132 -8.74 -2.20 12.34
N GLU A 133 -9.69 -3.10 12.54
CA GLU A 133 -9.58 -4.19 13.53
C GLU A 133 -8.44 -5.14 13.20
N GLU A 134 -8.31 -5.49 11.91
CA GLU A 134 -7.22 -6.36 11.44
C GLU A 134 -5.86 -5.67 11.54
N PHE A 135 -5.79 -4.38 11.21
CA PHE A 135 -4.53 -3.65 11.35
C PHE A 135 -4.09 -3.51 12.81
N LEU A 136 -5.03 -3.26 13.73
CA LEU A 136 -4.73 -3.25 15.16
C LEU A 136 -4.30 -4.63 15.69
N ARG A 137 -4.87 -5.72 15.16
CA ARG A 137 -4.50 -7.08 15.51
C ARG A 137 -3.08 -7.44 15.04
N VAL A 138 -2.77 -7.06 13.80
CA VAL A 138 -1.52 -7.47 13.12
C VAL A 138 -0.34 -6.59 13.51
N LEU A 139 -0.57 -5.33 13.90
CA LEU A 139 0.51 -4.44 14.36
C LEU A 139 1.12 -4.94 15.67
N ALA A 140 2.43 -4.93 15.72
CA ALA A 140 3.20 -5.09 16.95
C ALA A 140 2.92 -3.93 17.91
N PRO A 141 3.09 -4.10 19.22
CA PRO A 141 3.08 -2.99 20.16
C PRO A 141 4.09 -1.91 19.75
N GLY A 142 3.61 -0.68 19.60
CA GLY A 142 4.44 0.44 19.10
C GLY A 142 4.64 0.46 17.58
N GLY A 143 4.04 -0.48 16.85
CA GLY A 143 4.08 -0.50 15.39
C GLY A 143 3.31 0.65 14.75
N ALA A 144 3.62 0.96 13.49
CA ALA A 144 3.08 2.10 12.76
C ALA A 144 2.23 1.69 11.55
N LEU A 145 1.16 2.45 11.28
CA LEU A 145 0.37 2.34 10.06
C LEU A 145 0.67 3.53 9.13
N VAL A 146 1.18 3.25 7.96
CA VAL A 146 1.29 4.22 6.86
C VAL A 146 0.02 4.13 6.03
N TYR A 147 -0.87 5.10 6.18
CA TYR A 147 -2.14 5.17 5.47
C TYR A 147 -2.11 6.27 4.42
N ALA A 148 -2.09 5.88 3.14
CA ALA A 148 -2.09 6.81 2.02
C ALA A 148 -3.42 6.81 1.28
N VAL A 149 -3.96 8.01 1.11
CA VAL A 149 -5.24 8.25 0.40
C VAL A 149 -5.05 9.28 -0.70
N PRO A 150 -5.86 9.24 -1.77
CA PRO A 150 -5.82 10.26 -2.80
C PRO A 150 -6.25 11.62 -2.23
N GLY A 151 -5.44 12.65 -2.44
CA GLY A 151 -5.83 14.03 -2.12
C GLY A 151 -6.99 14.53 -2.99
N PRO A 152 -7.59 15.68 -2.64
CA PRO A 152 -8.78 16.19 -3.37
C PRO A 152 -8.53 16.33 -4.88
N ARG A 153 -7.37 16.77 -5.29
CA ARG A 153 -7.01 16.99 -6.70
C ARG A 153 -6.17 15.88 -7.32
N HIS A 154 -6.12 14.69 -6.68
CA HIS A 154 -5.41 13.55 -7.24
C HIS A 154 -5.97 13.18 -8.62
N LEU A 155 -5.10 13.14 -9.63
CA LEU A 155 -5.42 12.91 -11.05
C LEU A 155 -6.48 13.87 -11.62
N PHE A 156 -6.64 15.07 -11.06
CA PHE A 156 -7.68 16.01 -11.48
C PHE A 156 -7.53 16.43 -12.95
N GLY A 157 -6.32 16.64 -13.45
CA GLY A 157 -6.07 16.93 -14.87
C GLY A 157 -6.55 15.82 -15.81
N LEU A 158 -6.41 14.55 -15.41
CA LEU A 158 -6.95 13.42 -16.17
C LEU A 158 -8.49 13.42 -16.12
N LYS A 159 -9.09 13.74 -14.97
CA LYS A 159 -10.56 13.85 -14.84
C LYS A 159 -11.12 14.95 -15.73
N GLN A 160 -10.40 16.07 -15.93
CA GLN A 160 -10.81 17.15 -16.83
C GLN A 160 -10.89 16.72 -18.30
N VAL A 161 -10.12 15.70 -18.69
CA VAL A 161 -10.14 15.14 -20.05
C VAL A 161 -11.21 14.06 -20.20
N LEU A 162 -11.47 13.30 -19.13
CA LEU A 162 -12.35 12.12 -19.19
C LEU A 162 -13.82 12.40 -18.85
N TYR A 163 -14.11 13.48 -18.11
CA TYR A 163 -15.46 13.75 -17.60
C TYR A 163 -15.95 15.12 -18.05
N ASP A 164 -17.18 15.22 -18.52
CA ASP A 164 -17.83 16.50 -18.85
C ASP A 164 -17.92 17.44 -17.64
N THR A 165 -18.09 16.88 -16.44
CA THR A 165 -18.06 17.60 -15.18
C THR A 165 -17.00 16.98 -14.25
N PRO A 166 -15.76 17.46 -14.28
CA PRO A 166 -14.71 16.97 -13.42
C PRO A 166 -14.99 17.31 -11.95
N TYR A 167 -14.69 16.35 -11.08
CA TYR A 167 -14.93 16.47 -9.64
C TYR A 167 -13.67 16.20 -8.84
N GLU A 168 -13.53 16.88 -7.69
CA GLU A 168 -12.48 16.57 -6.72
C GLU A 168 -12.83 15.32 -5.92
N ASN A 169 -11.81 14.61 -5.44
CA ASN A 169 -12.04 13.47 -4.55
C ASN A 169 -12.57 13.97 -3.21
N PRO A 170 -13.50 13.23 -2.56
CA PRO A 170 -13.88 13.55 -1.19
C PRO A 170 -12.67 13.40 -0.26
N CYS A 171 -12.63 14.25 0.77
CA CYS A 171 -11.64 14.11 1.83
C CYS A 171 -11.90 12.79 2.57
N CYS A 172 -10.90 11.93 2.63
CA CYS A 172 -10.98 10.71 3.42
C CYS A 172 -10.76 11.05 4.89
N PRO A 173 -11.50 10.43 5.84
CA PRO A 173 -11.16 10.50 7.24
C PRO A 173 -9.75 9.94 7.47
N VAL A 174 -8.97 10.60 8.31
CA VAL A 174 -7.60 10.18 8.65
C VAL A 174 -7.45 9.88 10.14
N GLU A 175 -8.55 9.91 10.87
CA GLU A 175 -8.61 9.58 12.29
C GLU A 175 -9.44 8.32 12.49
N TYR A 176 -8.83 7.34 13.15
CA TYR A 176 -9.45 6.05 13.42
C TYR A 176 -9.23 5.67 14.88
N PRO A 177 -10.27 5.25 15.61
CA PRO A 177 -10.13 4.77 16.99
C PRO A 177 -9.04 3.71 17.11
N GLY A 178 -8.17 3.83 18.10
CA GLY A 178 -7.05 2.90 18.32
C GLY A 178 -5.74 3.30 17.61
N PHE A 179 -5.78 4.32 16.74
CA PHE A 179 -4.58 4.93 16.16
C PHE A 179 -4.42 6.37 16.63
N VAL A 180 -3.18 6.79 16.82
CA VAL A 180 -2.81 8.19 17.05
C VAL A 180 -2.09 8.68 15.81
N ARG A 181 -2.54 9.80 15.23
CA ARG A 181 -1.87 10.40 14.09
C ARG A 181 -0.62 11.14 14.56
N GLU A 182 0.54 10.66 14.18
CA GLU A 182 1.82 11.25 14.55
C GLU A 182 2.32 12.26 13.52
N ALA A 183 2.06 12.01 12.23
CA ALA A 183 2.51 12.89 11.16
C ALA A 183 1.58 12.82 9.95
N GLU A 184 1.64 13.86 9.13
CA GLU A 184 0.99 13.91 7.82
C GLU A 184 1.96 14.50 6.79
N ARG A 185 2.04 13.88 5.61
CA ARG A 185 2.88 14.36 4.51
C ARG A 185 2.08 14.34 3.21
N ALA A 186 1.92 15.50 2.60
CA ALA A 186 1.39 15.60 1.24
C ALA A 186 2.51 15.36 0.23
N VAL A 187 2.29 14.45 -0.72
CA VAL A 187 3.20 14.22 -1.84
C VAL A 187 2.51 14.68 -3.12
N GLN A 188 3.17 15.55 -3.86
CA GLN A 188 2.66 16.10 -5.11
C GLN A 188 3.61 15.74 -6.26
N GLY A 189 3.05 15.51 -7.43
CA GLY A 189 3.78 15.24 -8.66
C GLY A 189 2.97 15.64 -9.88
N THR A 190 3.64 15.97 -10.96
CA THR A 190 3.01 16.27 -12.25
C THR A 190 3.23 15.08 -13.17
N ILE A 191 2.14 14.53 -13.71
CA ILE A 191 2.17 13.49 -14.73
C ILE A 191 1.93 14.16 -16.08
N ARG A 192 2.83 13.92 -17.03
CA ARG A 192 2.64 14.26 -18.45
C ARG A 192 2.30 12.98 -19.18
N LEU A 193 1.11 12.93 -19.76
CA LEU A 193 0.61 11.81 -20.56
C LEU A 193 0.76 12.13 -22.05
#